data_bac6f099f9bfa578017e28879c0e173a
#
_entry.id   bac6f099f9bfa578017e28879c0e173a
#
_cell.length_a   1.000
_cell.length_b   1.000
_cell.length_c   1.000
_cell.angle_alpha   90.00
_cell.angle_beta   90.00
_cell.angle_gamma   90.00
#
_symmetry.space_group_name_H-M   'P 1'
#
loop_
_entity.id
_entity.type
_entity.pdbx_description
1 polymer ?
#
loop_
_entity_poly.entity_id
_entity_poly.type
_entity_poly.pdbx_seq_one_letter_code
_entity_poly.pdbx_strand_id
1 'polypeptide(L)'
;MTIDAVVFDVDGVLVDTDASYTESVIRTVRWLAPDAPIDRALIRLWRRSGDWNNDWDLCYGLYCWLNAPTKLDPAVAARKTLAELEAAASGLGFGYREVQGIFEEHDNGTAVAVARYGVTRRIDNERPLALDERVMLQPGLLVELAAMGISKLGVVTGRVRSDWDQIAGRIPLPAGVPVSTDEDGRKPDPAPLRRVVEALAPAGVAVVGDTLNDLRMTQAFFRAGTLHAICVIRCDVDESELYLQAGAAATIRSLGELPAALRAVIG
;
A
#
# COMPACT_ATOMS: atom_id res chain seq x y z
N MET A 1 7.48 -27.76 -6.77
CA MET A 1 6.59 -26.69 -7.31
C MET A 1 7.49 -25.61 -7.89
N THR A 2 7.33 -25.15 -9.14
CA THR A 2 8.27 -24.22 -9.76
C THR A 2 7.74 -22.79 -9.64
N ILE A 3 8.45 -21.94 -8.95
CA ILE A 3 8.26 -20.47 -8.92
C ILE A 3 9.49 -19.88 -9.63
N ASP A 4 9.30 -19.16 -10.74
CA ASP A 4 10.35 -18.52 -11.53
C ASP A 4 10.15 -17.01 -11.66
N ALA A 5 9.07 -16.48 -11.06
CA ALA A 5 8.76 -15.05 -11.01
C ALA A 5 8.45 -14.55 -9.59
N VAL A 6 8.84 -13.30 -9.32
CA VAL A 6 8.38 -12.53 -8.16
C VAL A 6 7.72 -11.26 -8.64
N VAL A 7 6.53 -10.98 -8.11
CA VAL A 7 5.80 -9.73 -8.30
C VAL A 7 5.75 -9.00 -6.96
N PHE A 8 6.28 -7.79 -6.93
CA PHE A 8 6.34 -6.97 -5.73
C PHE A 8 5.22 -5.93 -5.70
N ASP A 9 4.65 -5.71 -4.53
CA ASP A 9 4.05 -4.42 -4.22
C ASP A 9 5.13 -3.35 -4.00
N VAL A 10 4.74 -2.08 -3.97
CA VAL A 10 5.66 -0.95 -3.79
C VAL A 10 5.64 -0.49 -2.34
N ASP A 11 4.50 0.01 -1.89
CA ASP A 11 4.35 0.63 -0.59
C ASP A 11 4.39 -0.41 0.52
N GLY A 12 5.24 -0.19 1.53
CA GLY A 12 5.46 -1.19 2.57
C GLY A 12 6.29 -2.41 2.15
N VAL A 13 6.68 -2.53 0.86
CA VAL A 13 7.48 -3.65 0.34
C VAL A 13 8.79 -3.16 -0.29
N LEU A 14 8.73 -2.49 -1.44
CA LEU A 14 9.91 -1.93 -2.12
C LEU A 14 10.30 -0.57 -1.56
N VAL A 15 9.34 0.16 -1.00
CA VAL A 15 9.47 1.51 -0.47
C VAL A 15 8.87 1.59 0.93
N ASP A 16 9.63 2.13 1.86
CA ASP A 16 9.14 2.50 3.20
C ASP A 16 8.46 3.87 3.11
N THR A 17 7.16 3.87 3.27
CA THR A 17 6.29 5.05 3.17
C THR A 17 5.83 5.58 4.52
N ASP A 18 6.39 5.09 5.64
CA ASP A 18 5.98 5.55 6.98
C ASP A 18 6.31 7.04 7.20
N ALA A 19 7.39 7.54 6.60
CA ALA A 19 7.78 8.95 6.65
C ALA A 19 7.04 9.84 5.63
N SER A 20 6.35 9.26 4.63
CA SER A 20 5.53 9.98 3.66
C SER A 20 4.05 9.81 3.95
N TYR A 21 3.41 8.77 3.47
CA TYR A 21 1.95 8.59 3.57
C TYR A 21 1.43 8.59 5.01
N THR A 22 2.06 7.86 5.93
CA THR A 22 1.61 7.86 7.33
C THR A 22 1.77 9.25 7.97
N GLU A 23 2.85 9.94 7.70
CA GLU A 23 3.06 11.30 8.19
C GLU A 23 2.13 12.29 7.51
N SER A 24 1.82 12.13 6.22
CA SER A 24 0.85 12.95 5.48
C SER A 24 -0.55 12.80 6.08
N VAL A 25 -0.98 11.58 6.43
CA VAL A 25 -2.24 11.34 7.16
C VAL A 25 -2.24 12.08 8.50
N ILE A 26 -1.17 11.94 9.30
CA ILE A 26 -1.06 12.60 10.61
C ILE A 26 -1.16 14.12 10.47
N ARG A 27 -0.42 14.71 9.55
CA ARG A 27 -0.42 16.16 9.32
C ARG A 27 -1.76 16.65 8.82
N THR A 28 -2.38 15.93 7.88
CA THR A 28 -3.70 16.25 7.35
C THR A 28 -4.75 16.28 8.45
N VAL A 29 -4.83 15.22 9.25
CA VAL A 29 -5.83 15.14 10.32
C VAL A 29 -5.58 16.18 11.41
N ARG A 30 -4.32 16.45 11.77
CA ARG A 30 -3.97 17.53 12.72
C ARG A 30 -4.26 18.92 12.17
N TRP A 31 -4.12 19.14 10.87
CA TRP A 31 -4.50 20.41 10.26
C TRP A 31 -6.01 20.63 10.32
N LEU A 32 -6.80 19.58 10.11
CA LEU A 32 -8.28 19.60 10.18
C LEU A 32 -8.80 19.68 11.62
N ALA A 33 -8.10 19.05 12.56
CA ALA A 33 -8.46 18.95 13.97
C ALA A 33 -7.17 18.99 14.81
N PRO A 34 -6.66 20.17 15.19
CA PRO A 34 -5.35 20.34 15.83
C PRO A 34 -5.14 19.55 17.12
N ASP A 35 -6.21 19.34 17.89
CA ASP A 35 -6.17 18.61 19.17
C ASP A 35 -6.46 17.10 19.00
N ALA A 36 -6.53 16.59 17.75
CA ALA A 36 -6.82 15.19 17.50
C ALA A 36 -5.70 14.28 18.05
N PRO A 37 -6.06 13.22 18.80
CA PRO A 37 -5.10 12.25 19.33
C PRO A 37 -4.67 11.27 18.22
N ILE A 38 -4.12 11.80 17.13
CA ILE A 38 -3.69 11.02 15.96
C ILE A 38 -2.21 10.67 16.09
N ASP A 39 -1.92 9.38 15.98
CA ASP A 39 -0.57 8.84 15.96
C ASP A 39 -0.45 7.62 15.01
N ARG A 40 0.77 7.10 14.85
CA ARG A 40 1.04 5.94 14.03
C ARG A 40 0.30 4.67 14.49
N ALA A 41 0.07 4.52 15.80
CA ALA A 41 -0.62 3.36 16.34
C ALA A 41 -2.10 3.36 15.93
N LEU A 42 -2.75 4.53 15.99
CA LEU A 42 -4.13 4.69 15.53
C LEU A 42 -4.27 4.42 14.03
N ILE A 43 -3.35 4.93 13.21
CA ILE A 43 -3.36 4.68 11.75
C ILE A 43 -3.21 3.18 11.46
N ARG A 44 -2.25 2.49 12.12
CA ARG A 44 -2.10 1.05 11.99
C ARG A 44 -3.36 0.29 12.39
N LEU A 45 -4.00 0.67 13.49
CA LEU A 45 -5.26 0.07 13.93
C LEU A 45 -6.33 0.16 12.83
N TRP A 46 -6.48 1.31 12.18
CA TRP A 46 -7.45 1.51 11.10
C TRP A 46 -7.09 0.68 9.87
N ARG A 47 -5.86 0.73 9.38
CA ARG A 47 -5.41 -0.06 8.21
C ARG A 47 -5.56 -1.56 8.43
N ARG A 48 -5.37 -2.07 9.66
CA ARG A 48 -5.58 -3.47 10.02
C ARG A 48 -7.02 -3.94 9.91
N SER A 49 -8.00 -3.06 9.94
CA SER A 49 -9.41 -3.43 9.75
C SER A 49 -9.74 -3.81 8.29
N GLY A 50 -8.87 -3.49 7.34
CA GLY A 50 -8.86 -4.00 5.98
C GLY A 50 -9.42 -3.08 4.91
N ASP A 51 -10.16 -2.03 5.29
CA ASP A 51 -10.85 -1.17 4.31
C ASP A 51 -10.21 0.23 4.17
N TRP A 52 -9.16 0.54 4.96
CA TRP A 52 -8.51 1.85 5.04
C TRP A 52 -7.12 1.91 4.38
N ASN A 53 -6.96 1.21 3.27
CA ASN A 53 -5.69 1.20 2.51
C ASN A 53 -5.55 2.38 1.56
N ASN A 54 -6.64 3.10 1.27
CA ASN A 54 -6.60 4.37 0.55
C ASN A 54 -6.42 5.49 1.57
N ASP A 55 -5.32 6.24 1.48
CA ASP A 55 -4.98 7.27 2.46
C ASP A 55 -5.93 8.49 2.43
N TRP A 56 -6.55 8.76 1.31
CA TRP A 56 -7.58 9.80 1.21
C TRP A 56 -8.84 9.40 1.97
N ASP A 57 -9.29 8.16 1.79
CA ASP A 57 -10.43 7.59 2.52
C ASP A 57 -10.13 7.54 4.02
N LEU A 58 -8.90 7.14 4.39
CA LEU A 58 -8.44 7.12 5.77
C LEU A 58 -8.45 8.51 6.41
N CYS A 59 -7.89 9.53 5.74
CA CYS A 59 -7.92 10.91 6.24
C CYS A 59 -9.34 11.41 6.44
N TYR A 60 -10.22 11.21 5.46
CA TYR A 60 -11.59 11.67 5.53
C TYR A 60 -12.40 10.89 6.56
N GLY A 61 -12.22 9.58 6.64
CA GLY A 61 -12.86 8.72 7.65
C GLY A 61 -12.47 9.10 9.08
N LEU A 62 -11.18 9.34 9.33
CA LEU A 62 -10.68 9.85 10.61
C LEU A 62 -11.28 11.23 10.94
N TYR A 63 -11.34 12.13 9.96
CA TYR A 63 -11.95 13.44 10.14
C TYR A 63 -13.45 13.34 10.47
N CYS A 64 -14.20 12.49 9.78
CA CYS A 64 -15.61 12.21 10.07
C CYS A 64 -15.79 11.63 11.49
N TRP A 65 -14.98 10.63 11.87
CA TRP A 65 -15.02 10.05 13.21
C TRP A 65 -14.74 11.08 14.31
N LEU A 66 -13.75 11.94 14.09
CA LEU A 66 -13.42 13.02 15.04
C LEU A 66 -14.53 14.06 15.19
N ASN A 67 -15.40 14.22 14.20
CA ASN A 67 -16.53 15.16 14.21
C ASN A 67 -17.88 14.49 14.49
N ALA A 68 -17.90 13.19 14.81
CA ALA A 68 -19.13 12.53 15.23
C ALA A 68 -19.54 12.99 16.65
N PRO A 69 -20.82 13.36 16.87
CA PRO A 69 -21.32 13.75 18.20
C PRO A 69 -21.14 12.65 19.26
N THR A 70 -21.32 11.39 18.84
CA THR A 70 -21.07 10.21 19.68
C THR A 70 -19.70 9.66 19.32
N LYS A 71 -18.76 9.73 20.24
CA LYS A 71 -17.41 9.19 20.06
C LYS A 71 -17.44 7.67 20.17
N LEU A 72 -17.21 7.01 19.04
CA LEU A 72 -16.97 5.57 19.02
C LEU A 72 -15.53 5.28 19.47
N ASP A 73 -15.35 4.12 20.11
CA ASP A 73 -14.01 3.55 20.29
C ASP A 73 -13.30 3.44 18.94
N PRO A 74 -12.00 3.76 18.85
CA PRO A 74 -11.26 3.73 17.59
C PRO A 74 -11.34 2.39 16.84
N ALA A 75 -11.31 1.25 17.56
CA ALA A 75 -11.39 -0.07 16.94
C ALA A 75 -12.81 -0.38 16.42
N VAL A 76 -13.82 0.21 17.02
CA VAL A 76 -15.21 0.11 16.53
C VAL A 76 -15.38 0.99 15.30
N ALA A 77 -14.88 2.22 15.34
CA ALA A 77 -14.94 3.17 14.23
C ALA A 77 -14.20 2.63 12.99
N ALA A 78 -13.02 2.02 13.17
CA ALA A 78 -12.21 1.44 12.12
C ALA A 78 -12.91 0.30 11.34
N ARG A 79 -13.98 -0.29 11.90
CA ARG A 79 -14.79 -1.32 11.24
C ARG A 79 -15.99 -0.75 10.47
N LYS A 80 -16.18 0.55 10.50
CA LYS A 80 -17.24 1.24 9.77
C LYS A 80 -16.80 1.54 8.35
N THR A 81 -17.77 1.61 7.45
CA THR A 81 -17.53 2.13 6.11
C THR A 81 -17.38 3.65 6.14
N LEU A 82 -16.74 4.22 5.10
CA LEU A 82 -16.63 5.67 4.97
C LEU A 82 -18.01 6.34 4.99
N ALA A 83 -18.99 5.77 4.30
CA ALA A 83 -20.36 6.31 4.24
C ALA A 83 -21.05 6.31 5.62
N GLU A 84 -20.83 5.28 6.46
CA GLU A 84 -21.38 5.23 7.83
C GLU A 84 -20.75 6.30 8.71
N LEU A 85 -19.44 6.54 8.59
CA LEU A 85 -18.75 7.58 9.35
C LEU A 85 -19.17 8.98 8.90
N GLU A 86 -19.30 9.20 7.59
CA GLU A 86 -19.77 10.47 7.04
C GLU A 86 -21.20 10.78 7.48
N ALA A 87 -22.10 9.78 7.44
CA ALA A 87 -23.47 9.94 7.91
C ALA A 87 -23.59 10.21 9.42
N ALA A 88 -22.62 9.74 10.22
CA ALA A 88 -22.56 9.97 11.66
C ALA A 88 -21.91 11.31 12.03
N ALA A 89 -21.15 11.92 11.15
CA ALA A 89 -20.45 13.17 11.41
C ALA A 89 -21.41 14.37 11.35
N SER A 90 -21.05 15.43 12.04
CA SER A 90 -21.79 16.70 12.01
C SER A 90 -20.83 17.89 12.03
N GLY A 91 -21.27 19.00 11.44
CA GLY A 91 -20.47 20.24 11.45
C GLY A 91 -19.15 20.15 10.70
N LEU A 92 -19.04 19.26 9.68
CA LEU A 92 -17.86 19.15 8.84
C LEU A 92 -17.61 20.48 8.11
N GLY A 93 -16.43 21.07 8.30
CA GLY A 93 -16.00 22.27 7.60
C GLY A 93 -15.40 21.99 6.23
N PHE A 94 -15.04 20.71 5.95
CA PHE A 94 -14.38 20.28 4.72
C PHE A 94 -15.00 19.00 4.19
N GLY A 95 -15.19 18.94 2.87
CA GLY A 95 -15.63 17.74 2.17
C GLY A 95 -14.44 16.85 1.76
N TYR A 96 -14.76 15.66 1.24
CA TYR A 96 -13.77 14.65 0.83
C TYR A 96 -12.66 15.22 -0.08
N ARG A 97 -13.06 15.96 -1.14
CA ARG A 97 -12.11 16.55 -2.10
C ARG A 97 -11.16 17.57 -1.47
N GLU A 98 -11.63 18.27 -0.47
CA GLU A 98 -10.81 19.26 0.22
C GLU A 98 -9.81 18.59 1.16
N VAL A 99 -10.23 17.53 1.87
CA VAL A 99 -9.34 16.71 2.71
C VAL A 99 -8.28 16.00 1.85
N GLN A 100 -8.70 15.44 0.71
CA GLN A 100 -7.77 14.90 -0.29
C GLN A 100 -6.73 15.95 -0.69
N GLY A 101 -7.17 17.17 -1.01
CA GLY A 101 -6.27 18.26 -1.40
C GLY A 101 -5.23 18.59 -0.34
N ILE A 102 -5.64 18.63 0.93
CA ILE A 102 -4.72 18.90 2.05
C ILE A 102 -3.69 17.78 2.20
N PHE A 103 -4.12 16.52 2.04
CA PHE A 103 -3.21 15.37 2.03
C PHE A 103 -2.16 15.51 0.93
N GLU A 104 -2.60 15.80 -0.30
CA GLU A 104 -1.72 15.95 -1.45
C GLU A 104 -0.72 17.10 -1.28
N GLU A 105 -1.15 18.19 -0.67
CA GLU A 105 -0.22 19.29 -0.37
C GLU A 105 0.85 18.88 0.64
N HIS A 106 0.52 18.05 1.63
CA HIS A 106 1.52 17.50 2.55
C HIS A 106 2.45 16.49 1.88
N ASP A 107 1.89 15.59 1.11
CA ASP A 107 2.62 14.47 0.52
C ASP A 107 3.49 14.91 -0.67
N ASN A 108 2.88 15.55 -1.65
CA ASN A 108 3.51 15.92 -2.93
C ASN A 108 4.00 17.38 -2.98
N GLY A 109 3.71 18.17 -1.96
CA GLY A 109 3.97 19.61 -1.93
C GLY A 109 2.90 20.41 -2.68
N THR A 110 2.70 21.66 -2.25
CA THR A 110 1.60 22.52 -2.72
C THR A 110 1.61 22.74 -4.23
N ALA A 111 2.78 23.00 -4.83
CA ALA A 111 2.86 23.26 -6.27
C ALA A 111 2.43 22.04 -7.12
N VAL A 112 2.85 20.85 -6.72
CA VAL A 112 2.49 19.59 -7.40
C VAL A 112 1.03 19.24 -7.16
N ALA A 113 0.53 19.38 -5.95
CA ALA A 113 -0.86 19.11 -5.59
C ALA A 113 -1.83 19.97 -6.43
N VAL A 114 -1.56 21.27 -6.53
CA VAL A 114 -2.37 22.19 -7.36
C VAL A 114 -2.30 21.82 -8.85
N ALA A 115 -1.10 21.59 -9.37
CA ALA A 115 -0.90 21.32 -10.80
C ALA A 115 -1.49 19.97 -11.26
N ARG A 116 -1.36 18.93 -10.43
CA ARG A 116 -1.71 17.55 -10.79
C ARG A 116 -3.16 17.21 -10.44
N TYR A 117 -3.60 17.59 -9.24
CA TYR A 117 -4.91 17.19 -8.72
C TYR A 117 -5.94 18.32 -8.80
N GLY A 118 -5.55 19.54 -9.22
CA GLY A 118 -6.44 20.69 -9.32
C GLY A 118 -7.01 21.14 -7.98
N VAL A 119 -6.30 20.86 -6.89
CA VAL A 119 -6.75 21.21 -5.54
C VAL A 119 -6.60 22.69 -5.26
N THR A 120 -7.44 23.23 -4.37
CA THR A 120 -7.28 24.59 -3.88
C THR A 120 -6.15 24.64 -2.86
N ARG A 121 -5.16 25.50 -3.07
CA ARG A 121 -4.07 25.73 -2.12
C ARG A 121 -4.61 26.13 -0.74
N ARG A 122 -4.23 25.37 0.29
CA ARG A 122 -4.61 25.59 1.69
C ARG A 122 -3.42 25.65 2.64
N ILE A 123 -2.35 24.99 2.26
CA ILE A 123 -1.06 25.02 2.96
C ILE A 123 0.02 25.53 2.02
N ASP A 124 1.16 25.87 2.60
CA ASP A 124 2.35 26.32 1.85
C ASP A 124 3.49 25.33 2.15
N ASN A 125 3.42 24.18 1.51
CA ASN A 125 4.42 23.13 1.69
C ASN A 125 5.35 23.07 0.48
N GLU A 126 6.57 23.59 0.67
CA GLU A 126 7.61 23.58 -0.35
C GLU A 126 8.40 22.26 -0.36
N ARG A 127 8.40 21.50 0.76
CA ARG A 127 9.13 20.24 0.88
C ARG A 127 8.17 19.04 0.99
N PRO A 128 7.92 18.33 -0.12
CA PRO A 128 7.08 17.14 -0.14
C PRO A 128 7.58 16.05 0.80
N LEU A 129 6.66 15.39 1.54
CA LEU A 129 7.00 14.23 2.36
C LEU A 129 7.39 13.01 1.52
N ALA A 130 6.90 12.90 0.30
CA ALA A 130 7.30 11.86 -0.66
C ALA A 130 8.83 11.81 -0.90
N LEU A 131 9.56 12.91 -0.66
CA LEU A 131 11.03 12.92 -0.72
C LEU A 131 11.69 12.12 0.42
N ASP A 132 10.98 11.87 1.52
CA ASP A 132 11.47 11.13 2.68
C ASP A 132 11.29 9.61 2.54
N GLU A 133 10.67 9.15 1.47
CA GLU A 133 10.54 7.74 1.14
C GLU A 133 11.89 7.05 1.00
N ARG A 134 12.01 5.86 1.57
CA ARG A 134 13.24 5.06 1.52
C ARG A 134 13.03 3.78 0.73
N VAL A 135 13.89 3.54 -0.26
CA VAL A 135 13.91 2.28 -1.00
C VAL A 135 14.45 1.17 -0.09
N MET A 136 13.68 0.10 0.05
CA MET A 136 14.01 -1.07 0.85
C MET A 136 14.66 -2.20 0.04
N LEU A 137 14.43 -2.22 -1.29
CA LEU A 137 15.03 -3.22 -2.16
C LEU A 137 16.55 -3.03 -2.23
N GLN A 138 17.28 -4.08 -1.86
CA GLN A 138 18.73 -4.12 -2.01
C GLN A 138 19.12 -4.89 -3.27
N PRO A 139 20.09 -4.42 -4.06
CA PRO A 139 20.51 -5.11 -5.31
C PRO A 139 20.93 -6.58 -5.09
N GLY A 140 21.52 -6.89 -3.94
CA GLY A 140 21.92 -8.25 -3.57
C GLY A 140 20.76 -9.24 -3.52
N LEU A 141 19.56 -8.80 -3.16
CA LEU A 141 18.37 -9.66 -3.16
C LEU A 141 18.07 -10.22 -4.56
N LEU A 142 18.14 -9.38 -5.59
CA LEU A 142 17.86 -9.80 -6.96
C LEU A 142 18.88 -10.85 -7.45
N VAL A 143 20.13 -10.74 -7.02
CA VAL A 143 21.17 -11.74 -7.31
C VAL A 143 20.85 -13.07 -6.62
N GLU A 144 20.42 -13.05 -5.37
CA GLU A 144 20.02 -14.26 -4.65
C GLU A 144 18.80 -14.93 -5.28
N LEU A 145 17.77 -14.16 -5.66
CA LEU A 145 16.59 -14.68 -6.34
C LEU A 145 16.96 -15.32 -7.68
N ALA A 146 17.83 -14.67 -8.48
CA ALA A 146 18.32 -15.21 -9.73
C ALA A 146 19.08 -16.54 -9.55
N ALA A 147 19.91 -16.66 -8.50
CA ALA A 147 20.60 -17.90 -8.14
C ALA A 147 19.64 -19.04 -7.75
N MET A 148 18.40 -18.73 -7.35
CA MET A 148 17.34 -19.71 -7.08
C MET A 148 16.52 -20.05 -8.34
N GLY A 149 16.85 -19.49 -9.51
CA GLY A 149 16.07 -19.66 -10.73
C GLY A 149 14.90 -18.68 -10.88
N ILE A 150 14.76 -17.72 -9.96
CA ILE A 150 13.73 -16.68 -10.00
C ILE A 150 14.31 -15.45 -10.69
N SER A 151 14.09 -15.32 -12.00
CA SER A 151 14.66 -14.26 -12.81
C SER A 151 13.63 -13.29 -13.39
N LYS A 152 12.35 -13.62 -13.31
CA LYS A 152 11.24 -12.79 -13.81
C LYS A 152 10.73 -11.93 -12.68
N LEU A 153 10.72 -10.61 -12.91
CA LEU A 153 10.32 -9.63 -11.90
C LEU A 153 9.18 -8.78 -12.44
N GLY A 154 8.21 -8.46 -11.57
CA GLY A 154 7.08 -7.60 -11.88
C GLY A 154 6.71 -6.72 -10.69
N VAL A 155 5.87 -5.73 -10.94
CA VAL A 155 5.35 -4.81 -9.92
C VAL A 155 3.85 -4.67 -10.07
N VAL A 156 3.13 -4.71 -8.94
CA VAL A 156 1.71 -4.35 -8.85
C VAL A 156 1.55 -3.37 -7.70
N THR A 157 1.18 -2.14 -7.99
CA THR A 157 1.08 -1.07 -6.99
C THR A 157 -0.29 -0.39 -7.00
N GLY A 158 -0.72 0.10 -5.83
CA GLY A 158 -1.86 0.99 -5.70
C GLY A 158 -1.55 2.45 -6.07
N ARG A 159 -0.30 2.78 -6.38
CA ARG A 159 0.06 4.12 -6.86
C ARG A 159 -0.53 4.36 -8.25
N VAL A 160 -0.94 5.60 -8.51
CA VAL A 160 -1.20 6.05 -9.87
C VAL A 160 0.12 6.14 -10.67
N ARG A 161 0.03 6.06 -12.00
CA ARG A 161 1.21 6.04 -12.88
C ARG A 161 2.18 7.17 -12.59
N SER A 162 1.68 8.37 -12.39
CA SER A 162 2.52 9.54 -12.13
C SER A 162 3.34 9.44 -10.82
N ASP A 163 2.79 8.78 -9.78
CA ASP A 163 3.49 8.61 -8.50
C ASP A 163 4.49 7.46 -8.56
N TRP A 164 4.17 6.41 -9.31
CA TRP A 164 5.14 5.37 -9.65
C TRP A 164 6.35 5.96 -10.38
N ASP A 165 6.14 6.78 -11.41
CA ASP A 165 7.21 7.33 -12.24
C ASP A 165 8.17 8.22 -11.44
N GLN A 166 7.72 8.84 -10.34
CA GLN A 166 8.59 9.61 -9.45
C GLN A 166 9.57 8.75 -8.66
N ILE A 167 9.15 7.54 -8.25
CA ILE A 167 9.97 6.66 -7.40
C ILE A 167 10.72 5.59 -8.20
N ALA A 168 10.20 5.21 -9.38
CA ALA A 168 10.70 4.09 -10.18
C ALA A 168 12.22 4.15 -10.43
N GLY A 169 12.73 5.32 -10.76
CA GLY A 169 14.17 5.51 -11.00
C GLY A 169 15.07 5.34 -9.77
N ARG A 170 14.50 5.33 -8.57
CA ARG A 170 15.23 5.11 -7.31
C ARG A 170 15.27 3.64 -6.90
N ILE A 171 14.31 2.84 -7.38
CA ILE A 171 14.21 1.40 -7.07
C ILE A 171 15.15 0.64 -8.00
N PRO A 172 16.11 -0.16 -7.50
CA PRO A 172 17.09 -0.85 -8.30
C PRO A 172 16.51 -2.09 -9.02
N LEU A 173 15.40 -1.91 -9.75
CA LEU A 173 14.83 -2.92 -10.62
C LEU A 173 15.45 -2.84 -12.02
N PRO A 174 15.58 -3.98 -12.73
CA PRO A 174 16.00 -3.99 -14.13
C PRO A 174 15.07 -3.16 -15.03
N ALA A 175 15.61 -2.58 -16.08
CA ALA A 175 14.79 -1.90 -17.08
C ALA A 175 13.79 -2.86 -17.74
N GLY A 176 12.58 -2.38 -18.02
CA GLY A 176 11.56 -3.16 -18.72
C GLY A 176 10.77 -4.13 -17.83
N VAL A 177 10.92 -4.08 -16.51
CA VAL A 177 10.05 -4.81 -15.57
C VAL A 177 8.59 -4.38 -15.79
N PRO A 178 7.64 -5.32 -16.05
CA PRO A 178 6.24 -4.98 -16.20
C PRO A 178 5.66 -4.44 -14.89
N VAL A 179 4.91 -3.34 -15.01
CA VAL A 179 4.29 -2.64 -13.88
C VAL A 179 2.81 -2.42 -14.16
N SER A 180 1.98 -2.77 -13.18
CA SER A 180 0.56 -2.43 -13.13
C SER A 180 0.33 -1.42 -12.00
N THR A 181 -0.39 -0.35 -12.31
CA THR A 181 -0.70 0.76 -11.40
C THR A 181 -2.21 0.82 -11.13
N ASP A 182 -2.69 1.75 -10.30
CA ASP A 182 -4.11 1.88 -9.93
C ASP A 182 -5.04 2.03 -11.15
N GLU A 183 -4.54 2.64 -12.24
CA GLU A 183 -5.30 2.79 -13.48
C GLU A 183 -5.55 1.46 -14.22
N ASP A 184 -4.74 0.44 -13.95
CA ASP A 184 -4.88 -0.90 -14.53
C ASP A 184 -5.85 -1.80 -13.73
N GLY A 185 -6.30 -1.33 -12.57
CA GLY A 185 -7.21 -2.01 -11.65
C GLY A 185 -6.74 -1.96 -10.20
N ARG A 186 -7.68 -2.11 -9.28
CA ARG A 186 -7.41 -1.97 -7.83
C ARG A 186 -7.40 -3.31 -7.12
N LYS A 187 -6.40 -3.52 -6.25
CA LYS A 187 -6.38 -4.63 -5.29
C LYS A 187 -7.64 -4.56 -4.40
N PRO A 188 -8.34 -5.64 -4.11
CA PRO A 188 -7.98 -7.05 -4.30
C PRO A 188 -8.42 -7.68 -5.63
N ASP A 189 -8.81 -6.90 -6.66
CA ASP A 189 -9.10 -7.45 -7.99
C ASP A 189 -7.84 -8.15 -8.54
N PRO A 190 -7.96 -9.35 -9.14
CA PRO A 190 -6.81 -10.05 -9.73
C PRO A 190 -6.33 -9.47 -11.07
N ALA A 191 -7.04 -8.52 -11.67
CA ALA A 191 -6.70 -7.97 -12.99
C ALA A 191 -5.30 -7.33 -13.06
N PRO A 192 -4.85 -6.51 -12.08
CA PRO A 192 -3.49 -5.97 -12.08
C PRO A 192 -2.42 -7.06 -12.09
N LEU A 193 -2.58 -8.10 -11.25
CA LEU A 193 -1.65 -9.21 -11.19
C LEU A 193 -1.65 -10.02 -12.49
N ARG A 194 -2.83 -10.28 -13.06
CA ARG A 194 -2.97 -11.00 -14.33
C ARG A 194 -2.20 -10.31 -15.45
N ARG A 195 -2.33 -9.00 -15.58
CA ARG A 195 -1.61 -8.20 -16.58
C ARG A 195 -0.09 -8.36 -16.48
N VAL A 196 0.47 -8.31 -15.27
CA VAL A 196 1.90 -8.49 -15.02
C VAL A 196 2.32 -9.92 -15.32
N VAL A 197 1.56 -10.91 -14.89
CA VAL A 197 1.85 -12.34 -15.12
C VAL A 197 1.79 -12.68 -16.61
N GLU A 198 0.84 -12.16 -17.36
CA GLU A 198 0.77 -12.35 -18.82
C GLU A 198 2.01 -11.81 -19.51
N ALA A 199 2.52 -10.64 -19.11
CA ALA A 199 3.74 -10.07 -19.65
C ALA A 199 5.00 -10.88 -19.29
N LEU A 200 5.05 -11.50 -18.09
CA LEU A 200 6.17 -12.31 -17.62
C LEU A 200 6.15 -13.75 -18.16
N ALA A 201 4.98 -14.29 -18.46
CA ALA A 201 4.75 -15.69 -18.82
C ALA A 201 5.54 -16.67 -17.92
N PRO A 202 5.32 -16.68 -16.58
CA PRO A 202 6.07 -17.51 -15.65
C PRO A 202 5.53 -18.93 -15.58
N ALA A 203 6.31 -19.87 -15.04
CA ALA A 203 5.85 -21.20 -14.64
C ALA A 203 5.07 -21.18 -13.32
N GLY A 204 5.38 -20.23 -12.45
CA GLY A 204 4.68 -19.93 -11.22
C GLY A 204 5.17 -18.61 -10.63
N VAL A 205 4.36 -17.97 -9.80
CA VAL A 205 4.62 -16.63 -9.27
C VAL A 205 4.52 -16.57 -7.75
N ALA A 206 5.46 -15.88 -7.14
CA ALA A 206 5.35 -15.41 -5.76
C ALA A 206 5.01 -13.91 -5.77
N VAL A 207 3.94 -13.54 -5.09
CA VAL A 207 3.58 -12.14 -4.85
C VAL A 207 4.10 -11.75 -3.48
N VAL A 208 4.77 -10.62 -3.39
CA VAL A 208 5.24 -10.04 -2.13
C VAL A 208 4.45 -8.77 -1.88
N GLY A 209 3.65 -8.78 -0.83
CA GLY A 209 2.82 -7.65 -0.41
C GLY A 209 2.96 -7.38 1.07
N ASP A 210 2.25 -6.39 1.59
CA ASP A 210 2.20 -6.05 3.01
C ASP A 210 0.77 -5.97 3.56
N THR A 211 -0.24 -6.11 2.71
CA THR A 211 -1.65 -5.97 3.08
C THR A 211 -2.50 -7.21 2.80
N LEU A 212 -3.68 -7.27 3.44
CA LEU A 212 -4.69 -8.27 3.11
C LEU A 212 -5.18 -8.15 1.66
N ASN A 213 -5.11 -6.99 1.04
CA ASN A 213 -5.53 -6.80 -0.35
C ASN A 213 -4.56 -7.48 -1.32
N ASP A 214 -3.25 -7.52 -1.04
CA ASP A 214 -2.27 -8.28 -1.81
C ASP A 214 -2.54 -9.78 -1.71
N LEU A 215 -2.80 -10.25 -0.50
CA LEU A 215 -3.14 -11.65 -0.26
C LEU A 215 -4.42 -12.05 -0.99
N ARG A 216 -5.48 -11.27 -0.86
CA ARG A 216 -6.78 -11.53 -1.51
C ARG A 216 -6.68 -11.48 -3.05
N MET A 217 -5.92 -10.52 -3.59
CA MET A 217 -5.62 -10.42 -5.03
C MET A 217 -4.94 -11.69 -5.52
N THR A 218 -3.90 -12.14 -4.81
CA THR A 218 -3.15 -13.37 -5.15
C THR A 218 -4.04 -14.61 -5.09
N GLN A 219 -4.87 -14.72 -4.05
CA GLN A 219 -5.82 -15.84 -3.90
C GLN A 219 -6.90 -15.82 -4.98
N ALA A 220 -7.42 -14.63 -5.35
CA ALA A 220 -8.41 -14.51 -6.42
C ALA A 220 -7.80 -14.86 -7.78
N PHE A 221 -6.56 -14.46 -8.04
CA PHE A 221 -5.81 -14.82 -9.23
C PHE A 221 -5.61 -16.34 -9.32
N PHE A 222 -5.15 -16.99 -8.25
CA PHE A 222 -4.93 -18.44 -8.21
C PHE A 222 -6.23 -19.25 -8.44
N ARG A 223 -7.35 -18.83 -7.83
CA ARG A 223 -8.65 -19.51 -8.02
C ARG A 223 -9.20 -19.37 -9.44
N ALA A 224 -8.88 -18.29 -10.11
CA ALA A 224 -9.37 -18.01 -11.47
C ALA A 224 -8.53 -18.63 -12.58
N GLY A 225 -7.34 -19.17 -12.25
CA GLY A 225 -6.36 -19.63 -13.24
C GLY A 225 -5.79 -21.00 -12.95
N THR A 226 -4.90 -21.43 -13.84
CA THR A 226 -4.14 -22.69 -13.75
C THR A 226 -2.70 -22.47 -13.25
N LEU A 227 -2.25 -21.22 -13.22
CA LEU A 227 -0.90 -20.87 -12.79
C LEU A 227 -0.82 -20.91 -11.27
N HIS A 228 0.22 -21.56 -10.75
CA HIS A 228 0.48 -21.56 -9.32
C HIS A 228 0.94 -20.18 -8.86
N ALA A 229 0.25 -19.65 -7.85
CA ALA A 229 0.56 -18.37 -7.22
C ALA A 229 0.57 -18.50 -5.69
N ILE A 230 1.60 -17.96 -5.05
CA ILE A 230 1.72 -17.87 -3.60
C ILE A 230 1.85 -16.40 -3.20
N CYS A 231 1.43 -16.06 -1.97
CA CYS A 231 1.63 -14.74 -1.40
C CYS A 231 2.55 -14.83 -0.17
N VAL A 232 3.59 -14.01 -0.18
CA VAL A 232 4.47 -13.76 0.97
C VAL A 232 4.16 -12.36 1.48
N ILE A 233 3.86 -12.23 2.76
CA ILE A 233 3.51 -10.95 3.37
C ILE A 233 4.65 -10.39 4.20
N ARG A 234 5.05 -9.14 3.93
CA ARG A 234 5.92 -8.37 4.80
C ARG A 234 5.09 -7.71 5.89
N CYS A 235 5.35 -8.07 7.13
CA CYS A 235 4.60 -7.54 8.28
C CYS A 235 5.44 -7.56 9.56
N ASP A 236 4.94 -6.92 10.61
CA ASP A 236 5.50 -7.04 11.95
C ASP A 236 5.21 -8.42 12.55
N VAL A 237 6.02 -8.84 13.55
CA VAL A 237 5.93 -10.18 14.16
C VAL A 237 4.56 -10.47 14.76
N ASP A 238 3.96 -9.47 15.40
CA ASP A 238 2.64 -9.59 16.04
C ASP A 238 1.47 -9.72 15.04
N GLU A 239 1.72 -9.47 13.74
CA GLU A 239 0.74 -9.61 12.66
C GLU A 239 0.88 -10.92 11.88
N SER A 240 2.01 -11.60 12.02
CA SER A 240 2.36 -12.79 11.22
C SER A 240 1.27 -13.87 11.27
N GLU A 241 0.75 -14.16 12.46
CA GLU A 241 -0.28 -15.18 12.63
C GLU A 241 -1.58 -14.84 11.90
N LEU A 242 -1.98 -13.56 11.89
CA LEU A 242 -3.16 -13.09 11.15
C LEU A 242 -3.05 -13.41 9.66
N TYR A 243 -1.92 -13.10 9.05
CA TYR A 243 -1.72 -13.33 7.61
C TYR A 243 -1.58 -14.82 7.28
N LEU A 244 -0.90 -15.60 8.11
CA LEU A 244 -0.79 -17.05 7.93
C LEU A 244 -2.16 -17.73 8.03
N GLN A 245 -3.00 -17.35 9.01
CA GLN A 245 -4.37 -17.85 9.13
C GLN A 245 -5.26 -17.43 7.95
N ALA A 246 -5.00 -16.24 7.37
CA ALA A 246 -5.67 -15.78 6.16
C ALA A 246 -5.19 -16.50 4.88
N GLY A 247 -4.14 -17.32 4.95
CA GLY A 247 -3.64 -18.16 3.85
C GLY A 247 -2.42 -17.61 3.12
N ALA A 248 -1.65 -16.70 3.74
CA ALA A 248 -0.32 -16.36 3.25
C ALA A 248 0.60 -17.60 3.30
N ALA A 249 1.43 -17.77 2.28
CA ALA A 249 2.37 -18.90 2.21
C ALA A 249 3.52 -18.73 3.20
N ALA A 250 3.92 -17.50 3.48
CA ALA A 250 4.91 -17.14 4.48
C ALA A 250 4.74 -15.67 4.87
N THR A 251 5.33 -15.29 6.00
CA THR A 251 5.52 -13.90 6.41
C THR A 251 7.00 -13.60 6.58
N ILE A 252 7.39 -12.36 6.30
CA ILE A 252 8.76 -11.85 6.43
C ILE A 252 8.72 -10.46 7.09
N ARG A 253 9.76 -10.09 7.81
CA ARG A 253 9.92 -8.74 8.39
C ARG A 253 10.66 -7.80 7.45
N SER A 254 11.52 -8.36 6.62
CA SER A 254 12.33 -7.63 5.67
C SER A 254 12.49 -8.40 4.37
N LEU A 255 12.74 -7.71 3.28
CA LEU A 255 13.00 -8.34 1.97
C LEU A 255 14.23 -9.28 2.00
N GLY A 256 15.19 -9.04 2.90
CA GLY A 256 16.34 -9.94 3.07
C GLY A 256 15.96 -11.35 3.51
N GLU A 257 14.79 -11.55 4.11
CA GLU A 257 14.28 -12.87 4.51
C GLU A 257 13.57 -13.62 3.36
N LEU A 258 13.25 -12.92 2.25
CA LEU A 258 12.48 -13.48 1.15
C LEU A 258 13.09 -14.75 0.54
N PRO A 259 14.41 -14.82 0.25
CA PRO A 259 15.00 -16.04 -0.32
C PRO A 259 14.83 -17.26 0.59
N ALA A 260 14.99 -17.09 1.91
CA ALA A 260 14.81 -18.17 2.87
C ALA A 260 13.34 -18.62 2.96
N ALA A 261 12.40 -17.66 2.99
CA ALA A 261 10.98 -17.93 3.01
C ALA A 261 10.54 -18.70 1.75
N LEU A 262 11.00 -18.27 0.56
CA LEU A 262 10.68 -18.95 -0.69
C LEU A 262 11.26 -20.38 -0.74
N ARG A 263 12.50 -20.62 -0.28
CA ARG A 263 13.05 -21.98 -0.20
C ARG A 263 12.20 -22.89 0.68
N ALA A 264 11.71 -22.37 1.81
CA ALA A 264 10.88 -23.15 2.74
C ALA A 264 9.50 -23.51 2.14
N VAL A 265 8.95 -22.68 1.24
CA VAL A 265 7.64 -22.90 0.64
C VAL A 265 7.72 -23.74 -0.65
N ILE A 266 8.81 -23.60 -1.42
CA ILE A 266 8.98 -24.24 -2.73
C ILE A 266 9.60 -25.65 -2.57
N GLY A 267 10.48 -25.84 -1.58
CA GLY A 267 11.16 -27.10 -1.26
C GLY A 267 10.24 -28.08 -0.67
#